data_20396f1e5e69d42b14eab1d6e8d48d1c
#
_entry.id   20396f1e5e69d42b14eab1d6e8d48d1c
#
_cell.length_a   1.000
_cell.length_b   1.000
_cell.length_c   1.000
_cell.angle_alpha   90.00
_cell.angle_beta   90.00
_cell.angle_gamma   90.00
#
_symmetry.space_group_name_H-M   'P 1'
#
loop_
_entity.id
_entity.type
_entity.pdbx_description
1 polymer ?
#
loop_
_entity_poly.entity_id
_entity_poly.type
_entity_poly.pdbx_seq_one_letter_code
_entity_poly.pdbx_strand_id
1 'polypeptide(L)'
;MGATRLPGKVLHDIAGQPMLVRVVERARRASLLDGFVVATTTEVQDEAVADLCQARGYPCFRGDQQDVLDRYYQAARAFKAESIVRITADCPIIDPQVIDETVQIAQSSIVSRQSKIDFAATRLPPPWGRTFPIGLDVEVCTFAALERAWEEAAEPYQREHVMPYLYEGVIFTAESHPLNTVHCSLKTGSTPHGFHVALLNHDPDYGALRWTVDTPEDLELIRQVYARFDGRDDFGWHEVLALFECEPELAQINAAIKAKDLTESAKRIT
;
A
#
# COMPACT_ATOMS: atom_id res chain seq x y z
N MET A 1 6.70 6.90 -13.47
CA MET A 1 8.01 7.63 -13.44
C MET A 1 7.87 9.09 -12.98
N GLY A 2 6.67 9.62 -12.83
CA GLY A 2 6.37 11.04 -12.57
C GLY A 2 6.56 11.55 -11.13
N ALA A 3 7.31 10.88 -10.28
CA ALA A 3 7.58 11.35 -8.91
C ALA A 3 8.39 12.65 -8.93
N THR A 4 7.88 13.73 -8.33
CA THR A 4 8.48 15.07 -8.40
C THR A 4 9.70 15.22 -7.50
N ARG A 5 9.74 14.56 -6.35
CA ARG A 5 10.85 14.66 -5.37
C ARG A 5 12.02 13.70 -5.68
N LEU A 6 11.73 12.58 -6.34
CA LEU A 6 12.71 11.57 -6.74
C LEU A 6 12.26 10.93 -8.06
N PRO A 7 12.55 11.57 -9.23
CA PRO A 7 12.13 11.05 -10.53
C PRO A 7 12.66 9.64 -10.79
N GLY A 8 11.82 8.77 -11.36
CA GLY A 8 12.21 7.40 -11.66
C GLY A 8 12.43 6.51 -10.44
N LYS A 9 12.00 6.91 -9.24
CA LYS A 9 12.29 6.25 -7.97
C LYS A 9 12.10 4.73 -7.97
N VAL A 10 11.10 4.23 -8.69
CA VAL A 10 10.79 2.79 -8.73
C VAL A 10 11.87 1.94 -9.41
N LEU A 11 12.76 2.57 -10.18
CA LEU A 11 13.91 1.92 -10.83
C LEU A 11 15.24 2.19 -10.11
N HIS A 12 15.26 3.01 -9.06
CA HIS A 12 16.48 3.23 -8.29
C HIS A 12 16.96 1.93 -7.64
N ASP A 13 18.27 1.76 -7.66
CA ASP A 13 18.92 0.60 -7.05
C ASP A 13 18.82 0.61 -5.52
N ILE A 14 18.45 -0.53 -4.98
CA ILE A 14 18.51 -0.85 -3.55
C ILE A 14 19.24 -2.19 -3.42
N ALA A 15 20.49 -2.15 -2.98
CA ALA A 15 21.35 -3.32 -2.79
C ALA A 15 21.38 -4.27 -4.01
N GLY A 16 21.61 -3.72 -5.21
CA GLY A 16 21.78 -4.46 -6.46
C GLY A 16 20.49 -4.83 -7.19
N GLN A 17 19.32 -4.37 -6.72
CA GLN A 17 18.04 -4.58 -7.39
C GLN A 17 17.24 -3.28 -7.49
N PRO A 18 16.48 -3.04 -8.58
CA PRO A 18 15.52 -1.94 -8.65
C PRO A 18 14.50 -2.00 -7.51
N MET A 19 14.08 -0.84 -6.99
CA MET A 19 13.08 -0.76 -5.92
C MET A 19 11.79 -1.53 -6.23
N LEU A 20 11.28 -1.43 -7.46
CA LEU A 20 10.09 -2.19 -7.89
C LEU A 20 10.29 -3.70 -7.73
N VAL A 21 11.49 -4.21 -8.03
CA VAL A 21 11.80 -5.65 -7.84
C VAL A 21 11.71 -6.02 -6.38
N ARG A 22 12.26 -5.18 -5.47
CA ARG A 22 12.15 -5.41 -4.02
C ARG A 22 10.69 -5.50 -3.57
N VAL A 23 9.85 -4.55 -4.01
CA VAL A 23 8.41 -4.57 -3.68
C VAL A 23 7.74 -5.84 -4.20
N VAL A 24 7.96 -6.20 -5.46
CA VAL A 24 7.33 -7.39 -6.08
C VAL A 24 7.79 -8.67 -5.39
N GLU A 25 9.10 -8.85 -5.19
CA GLU A 25 9.62 -10.09 -4.59
C GLU A 25 9.17 -10.26 -3.14
N ARG A 26 9.02 -9.16 -2.39
CA ARG A 26 8.47 -9.21 -1.03
C ARG A 26 6.97 -9.51 -1.04
N ALA A 27 6.19 -8.81 -1.86
CA ALA A 27 4.74 -9.03 -1.96
C ALA A 27 4.39 -10.47 -2.39
N ARG A 28 5.16 -11.06 -3.32
CA ARG A 28 4.98 -12.45 -3.77
C ARG A 28 5.16 -13.51 -2.68
N ARG A 29 5.75 -13.18 -1.55
CA ARG A 29 5.93 -14.08 -0.41
C ARG A 29 4.68 -14.16 0.47
N ALA A 30 3.71 -13.28 0.28
CA ALA A 30 2.43 -13.37 0.97
C ALA A 30 1.69 -14.64 0.50
N SER A 31 1.21 -15.42 1.47
CA SER A 31 0.67 -16.76 1.23
C SER A 31 -0.79 -16.75 0.76
N LEU A 32 -1.49 -15.63 0.98
CA LEU A 32 -2.90 -15.45 0.61
C LEU A 32 -3.10 -14.72 -0.72
N LEU A 33 -2.01 -14.43 -1.45
CA LEU A 33 -2.09 -13.87 -2.80
C LEU A 33 -2.00 -14.96 -3.86
N ASP A 34 -3.01 -15.05 -4.74
CA ASP A 34 -3.00 -15.98 -5.88
C ASP A 34 -2.07 -15.52 -7.01
N GLY A 35 -1.74 -14.22 -7.06
CA GLY A 35 -0.89 -13.62 -8.07
C GLY A 35 -0.67 -12.14 -7.86
N PHE A 36 0.07 -11.53 -8.76
CA PHE A 36 0.34 -10.09 -8.76
C PHE A 36 0.37 -9.56 -10.19
N VAL A 37 0.20 -8.26 -10.32
CA VAL A 37 0.37 -7.51 -11.57
C VAL A 37 0.98 -6.15 -11.28
N VAL A 38 1.96 -5.75 -12.07
CA VAL A 38 2.49 -4.38 -12.05
C VAL A 38 1.60 -3.50 -12.91
N ALA A 39 0.91 -2.54 -12.30
CA ALA A 39 0.05 -1.60 -13.01
C ALA A 39 0.79 -0.27 -13.24
N THR A 40 1.24 -0.03 -14.48
CA THR A 40 1.95 1.19 -14.89
C THR A 40 1.18 1.96 -15.97
N THR A 41 1.76 3.05 -16.47
CA THR A 41 1.08 3.90 -17.47
C THR A 41 1.48 3.54 -18.89
N THR A 42 0.70 4.05 -19.88
CA THR A 42 1.04 3.96 -21.29
C THR A 42 2.05 5.02 -21.72
N GLU A 43 2.45 5.93 -20.83
CA GLU A 43 3.39 7.00 -21.11
C GLU A 43 4.79 6.47 -21.47
N VAL A 44 5.48 7.18 -22.36
CA VAL A 44 6.84 6.83 -22.81
C VAL A 44 7.84 6.76 -21.65
N GLN A 45 7.68 7.63 -20.65
CA GLN A 45 8.54 7.63 -19.46
C GLN A 45 8.41 6.35 -18.62
N ASP A 46 7.32 5.59 -18.74
CA ASP A 46 7.07 4.34 -18.01
C ASP A 46 7.43 3.09 -18.85
N GLU A 47 7.98 3.27 -20.08
CA GLU A 47 8.48 2.17 -20.91
C GLU A 47 9.52 1.35 -20.16
N ALA A 48 10.46 2.01 -19.46
CA ALA A 48 11.48 1.33 -18.68
C ALA A 48 10.92 0.44 -17.56
N VAL A 49 9.73 0.75 -17.02
CA VAL A 49 9.02 -0.13 -16.07
C VAL A 49 8.45 -1.34 -16.79
N ALA A 50 7.86 -1.16 -17.96
CA ALA A 50 7.34 -2.26 -18.78
C ALA A 50 8.46 -3.21 -19.25
N ASP A 51 9.60 -2.64 -19.69
CA ASP A 51 10.79 -3.42 -20.08
C ASP A 51 11.35 -4.24 -18.90
N LEU A 52 11.41 -3.64 -17.70
CA LEU A 52 11.81 -4.36 -16.49
C LEU A 52 10.86 -5.52 -16.20
N CYS A 53 9.54 -5.29 -16.31
CA CYS A 53 8.54 -6.34 -16.10
C CYS A 53 8.72 -7.47 -17.12
N GLN A 54 8.92 -7.15 -18.40
CA GLN A 54 9.17 -8.14 -19.44
C GLN A 54 10.45 -8.95 -19.16
N ALA A 55 11.54 -8.27 -18.81
CA ALA A 55 12.83 -8.92 -18.51
C ALA A 55 12.75 -9.84 -17.29
N ARG A 56 11.87 -9.55 -16.33
CA ARG A 56 11.66 -10.34 -15.10
C ARG A 56 10.51 -11.37 -15.22
N GLY A 57 9.77 -11.37 -16.32
CA GLY A 57 8.56 -12.19 -16.48
C GLY A 57 7.43 -11.80 -15.53
N TYR A 58 7.37 -10.52 -15.14
CA TYR A 58 6.28 -10.00 -14.29
C TYR A 58 5.07 -9.65 -15.14
N PRO A 59 3.87 -10.13 -14.78
CA PRO A 59 2.64 -9.63 -15.40
C PRO A 59 2.56 -8.11 -15.27
N CYS A 60 2.30 -7.43 -16.38
CA CYS A 60 2.25 -5.98 -16.44
C CYS A 60 0.98 -5.52 -17.16
N PHE A 61 0.28 -4.58 -16.57
CA PHE A 61 -0.85 -3.88 -17.17
C PHE A 61 -0.48 -2.41 -17.37
N ARG A 62 -0.77 -1.87 -18.54
CA ARG A 62 -0.53 -0.45 -18.87
C ARG A 62 -1.86 0.25 -19.11
N GLY A 63 -2.09 1.35 -18.41
CA GLY A 63 -3.34 2.11 -18.48
C GLY A 63 -3.13 3.61 -18.39
N ASP A 64 -4.20 4.35 -18.15
CA ASP A 64 -4.19 5.80 -18.07
C ASP A 64 -3.26 6.32 -16.98
N GLN A 65 -2.58 7.46 -17.24
CA GLN A 65 -1.67 8.09 -16.29
C GLN A 65 -2.42 8.82 -15.18
N GLN A 66 -3.49 9.52 -15.50
CA GLN A 66 -4.21 10.40 -14.59
C GLN A 66 -5.33 9.64 -13.86
N ASP A 67 -6.01 8.75 -14.56
CA ASP A 67 -7.06 7.92 -13.98
C ASP A 67 -6.49 6.60 -13.43
N VAL A 68 -5.93 6.68 -12.22
CA VAL A 68 -5.35 5.52 -11.56
C VAL A 68 -6.43 4.51 -11.16
N LEU A 69 -7.62 4.96 -10.80
CA LEU A 69 -8.76 4.08 -10.48
C LEU A 69 -9.19 3.26 -11.71
N ASP A 70 -9.29 3.88 -12.89
CA ASP A 70 -9.56 3.15 -14.12
C ASP A 70 -8.48 2.12 -14.40
N ARG A 71 -7.20 2.49 -14.24
CA ARG A 71 -6.09 1.56 -14.44
C ARG A 71 -6.16 0.34 -13.53
N TYR A 72 -6.52 0.52 -12.25
CA TYR A 72 -6.73 -0.59 -11.31
C TYR A 72 -7.93 -1.44 -11.68
N TYR A 73 -9.05 -0.82 -12.04
CA TYR A 73 -10.26 -1.53 -12.47
C TYR A 73 -10.01 -2.36 -13.74
N GLN A 74 -9.40 -1.79 -14.77
CA GLN A 74 -9.10 -2.50 -16.01
C GLN A 74 -8.08 -3.63 -15.80
N ALA A 75 -7.07 -3.41 -14.96
CA ALA A 75 -6.14 -4.46 -14.57
C ALA A 75 -6.87 -5.61 -13.86
N ALA A 76 -7.70 -5.31 -12.86
CA ALA A 76 -8.46 -6.30 -12.12
C ALA A 76 -9.38 -7.12 -13.05
N ARG A 77 -10.05 -6.49 -14.01
CA ARG A 77 -10.87 -7.17 -15.04
C ARG A 77 -10.03 -8.09 -15.93
N ALA A 78 -8.91 -7.59 -16.43
CA ALA A 78 -8.04 -8.34 -17.34
C ALA A 78 -7.49 -9.61 -16.67
N PHE A 79 -7.17 -9.54 -15.39
CA PHE A 79 -6.65 -10.66 -14.61
C PHE A 79 -7.74 -11.43 -13.85
N LYS A 80 -9.01 -11.06 -14.00
CA LYS A 80 -10.18 -11.71 -13.37
C LYS A 80 -10.04 -11.80 -11.83
N ALA A 81 -9.54 -10.74 -11.22
CA ALA A 81 -9.37 -10.68 -9.78
C ALA A 81 -10.73 -10.52 -9.08
N GLU A 82 -10.99 -11.34 -8.07
CA GLU A 82 -12.20 -11.22 -7.21
C GLU A 82 -11.94 -10.28 -6.03
N SER A 83 -10.69 -10.19 -5.60
CA SER A 83 -10.21 -9.29 -4.55
C SER A 83 -8.91 -8.63 -5.00
N ILE A 84 -8.75 -7.35 -4.70
CA ILE A 84 -7.61 -6.55 -5.12
C ILE A 84 -6.84 -6.11 -3.90
N VAL A 85 -5.55 -6.44 -3.86
CA VAL A 85 -4.60 -5.93 -2.87
C VAL A 85 -3.78 -4.83 -3.55
N ARG A 86 -3.91 -3.60 -3.05
CA ARG A 86 -3.15 -2.45 -3.55
C ARG A 86 -1.93 -2.21 -2.68
N ILE A 87 -0.78 -2.27 -3.32
CA ILE A 87 0.52 -1.91 -2.74
C ILE A 87 1.18 -0.88 -3.67
N THR A 88 1.75 0.17 -3.11
CA THR A 88 2.43 1.18 -3.91
C THR A 88 3.91 0.82 -4.09
N ALA A 89 4.46 1.10 -5.27
CA ALA A 89 5.81 0.69 -5.67
C ALA A 89 6.95 1.44 -4.92
N ASP A 90 6.60 2.32 -4.00
CA ASP A 90 7.51 3.06 -3.13
C ASP A 90 7.62 2.48 -1.71
N CYS A 91 7.11 1.27 -1.50
CA CYS A 91 7.11 0.56 -0.23
C CYS A 91 8.05 -0.67 -0.26
N PRO A 92 9.38 -0.49 -0.41
CA PRO A 92 10.32 -1.60 -0.61
C PRO A 92 10.52 -2.50 0.62
N ILE A 93 9.98 -2.13 1.77
CA ILE A 93 9.97 -2.95 2.99
C ILE A 93 8.58 -3.54 3.24
N ILE A 94 7.67 -3.49 2.26
CA ILE A 94 6.35 -4.12 2.43
C ILE A 94 6.48 -5.54 2.99
N ASP A 95 5.64 -5.89 3.96
CA ASP A 95 5.78 -7.15 4.68
C ASP A 95 4.71 -8.16 4.27
N PRO A 96 5.10 -9.39 3.89
CA PRO A 96 4.18 -10.45 3.50
C PRO A 96 3.15 -10.81 4.57
N GLN A 97 3.54 -10.78 5.85
CA GLN A 97 2.63 -11.08 6.94
C GLN A 97 1.55 -10.01 7.08
N VAL A 98 1.92 -8.72 6.97
CA VAL A 98 0.96 -7.60 7.02
C VAL A 98 -0.02 -7.67 5.84
N ILE A 99 0.45 -8.12 4.66
CA ILE A 99 -0.42 -8.38 3.51
C ILE A 99 -1.42 -9.50 3.86
N ASP A 100 -0.93 -10.66 4.34
CA ASP A 100 -1.76 -11.81 4.67
C ASP A 100 -2.79 -11.48 5.76
N GLU A 101 -2.39 -10.78 6.83
CA GLU A 101 -3.29 -10.33 7.89
C GLU A 101 -4.42 -9.43 7.35
N THR A 102 -4.09 -8.48 6.46
CA THR A 102 -5.09 -7.58 5.87
C THR A 102 -6.04 -8.33 4.92
N VAL A 103 -5.52 -9.26 4.11
CA VAL A 103 -6.33 -10.13 3.24
C VAL A 103 -7.25 -11.02 4.06
N GLN A 104 -6.74 -11.62 5.14
CA GLN A 104 -7.54 -12.46 6.02
C GLN A 104 -8.72 -11.70 6.65
N ILE A 105 -8.50 -10.45 7.05
CA ILE A 105 -9.57 -9.57 7.55
C ILE A 105 -10.62 -9.32 6.46
N ALA A 106 -10.20 -8.96 5.25
CA ALA A 106 -11.12 -8.72 4.14
C ALA A 106 -11.96 -9.94 3.78
N GLN A 107 -11.39 -11.15 3.94
CA GLN A 107 -12.07 -12.42 3.66
C GLN A 107 -12.88 -12.96 4.85
N SER A 108 -12.67 -12.42 6.07
CA SER A 108 -13.29 -12.97 7.26
C SER A 108 -14.79 -12.60 7.35
N SER A 109 -15.62 -13.61 7.64
CA SER A 109 -17.02 -13.42 8.06
C SER A 109 -17.16 -13.09 9.55
N ILE A 110 -16.01 -12.97 10.29
CA ILE A 110 -15.98 -12.84 11.74
C ILE A 110 -16.40 -11.44 12.20
N VAL A 111 -16.16 -10.44 11.36
CA VAL A 111 -16.30 -9.02 11.71
C VAL A 111 -17.75 -8.54 11.71
N SER A 112 -18.63 -9.18 10.97
CA SER A 112 -20.06 -8.98 11.16
C SER A 112 -20.81 -10.28 10.82
N ARG A 113 -21.68 -10.70 11.71
CA ARG A 113 -22.59 -11.84 11.48
C ARG A 113 -23.52 -11.61 10.27
N GLN A 114 -23.45 -10.44 9.60
CA GLN A 114 -24.41 -10.00 8.59
C GLN A 114 -23.83 -9.37 7.34
N SER A 115 -22.53 -8.97 7.28
CA SER A 115 -22.01 -8.25 6.11
C SER A 115 -20.54 -8.58 5.83
N LYS A 116 -20.21 -8.77 4.56
CA LYS A 116 -18.85 -8.96 4.06
C LYS A 116 -18.10 -7.62 4.11
N ILE A 117 -16.81 -7.63 4.43
CA ILE A 117 -15.96 -6.44 4.33
C ILE A 117 -15.75 -6.11 2.85
N ASP A 118 -16.03 -4.86 2.48
CA ASP A 118 -15.82 -4.35 1.13
C ASP A 118 -14.42 -3.77 0.96
N PHE A 119 -13.87 -3.19 2.05
CA PHE A 119 -12.55 -2.57 2.08
C PHE A 119 -11.87 -2.78 3.43
N ALA A 120 -10.62 -3.25 3.42
CA ALA A 120 -9.76 -3.38 4.59
C ALA A 120 -8.42 -2.68 4.35
N ALA A 121 -7.85 -2.03 5.37
CA ALA A 121 -6.58 -1.33 5.23
C ALA A 121 -5.79 -1.30 6.55
N THR A 122 -4.47 -1.08 6.44
CA THR A 122 -3.56 -0.82 7.57
C THR A 122 -3.48 0.67 7.91
N ARG A 123 -4.04 1.52 7.07
CA ARG A 123 -4.09 2.96 7.28
C ARG A 123 -5.29 3.60 6.60
N LEU A 124 -5.77 4.68 7.18
CA LEU A 124 -6.66 5.65 6.53
C LEU A 124 -6.10 7.07 6.74
N PRO A 125 -6.47 8.05 5.88
CA PRO A 125 -6.06 9.44 6.10
C PRO A 125 -6.73 10.01 7.38
N PRO A 126 -6.27 11.17 7.89
CA PRO A 126 -6.95 11.83 9.00
C PRO A 126 -8.46 11.96 8.75
N PRO A 127 -9.31 11.80 9.80
CA PRO A 127 -8.94 11.73 11.21
C PRO A 127 -8.60 10.31 11.73
N TRP A 128 -8.61 9.27 10.90
CA TRP A 128 -8.51 7.87 11.34
C TRP A 128 -7.08 7.42 11.65
N GLY A 129 -6.09 7.82 10.83
CA GLY A 129 -4.67 7.60 11.09
C GLY A 129 -4.14 6.21 10.69
N ARG A 130 -2.99 5.87 11.28
CA ARG A 130 -2.24 4.62 11.11
C ARG A 130 -1.53 4.27 12.42
N THR A 131 -1.22 3.00 12.59
CA THR A 131 -0.38 2.48 13.69
C THR A 131 0.78 1.62 13.18
N PHE A 132 0.76 1.24 11.90
CA PHE A 132 1.89 0.63 11.21
C PHE A 132 2.83 1.70 10.64
N PRO A 133 4.14 1.42 10.53
CA PRO A 133 5.09 2.30 9.84
C PRO A 133 4.62 2.70 8.45
N ILE A 134 4.90 3.94 8.05
CA ILE A 134 4.67 4.42 6.67
C ILE A 134 5.51 3.59 5.71
N GLY A 135 4.88 2.90 4.76
CA GLY A 135 5.54 1.95 3.87
C GLY A 135 5.14 0.49 4.11
N LEU A 136 4.35 0.23 5.17
CA LEU A 136 3.61 -1.02 5.35
C LEU A 136 2.12 -0.83 5.02
N ASP A 137 1.84 0.04 4.04
CA ASP A 137 0.48 0.38 3.63
C ASP A 137 -0.08 -0.71 2.72
N VAL A 138 -1.08 -1.42 3.23
CA VAL A 138 -1.84 -2.45 2.51
C VAL A 138 -3.30 -2.03 2.44
N GLU A 139 -3.88 -2.07 1.27
CA GLU A 139 -5.30 -1.80 1.02
C GLU A 139 -5.90 -2.98 0.25
N VAL A 140 -6.98 -3.53 0.74
CA VAL A 140 -7.68 -4.68 0.15
C VAL A 140 -9.12 -4.32 -0.12
N CYS A 141 -9.61 -4.53 -1.34
CA CYS A 141 -11.03 -4.36 -1.64
C CYS A 141 -11.58 -5.52 -2.47
N THR A 142 -12.90 -5.71 -2.43
CA THR A 142 -13.58 -6.63 -3.33
C THR A 142 -13.63 -6.04 -4.74
N PHE A 143 -13.69 -6.89 -5.78
CA PHE A 143 -13.87 -6.40 -7.16
C PHE A 143 -15.18 -5.60 -7.31
N ALA A 144 -16.27 -6.05 -6.69
CA ALA A 144 -17.55 -5.34 -6.73
C ALA A 144 -17.45 -3.93 -6.12
N ALA A 145 -16.72 -3.78 -5.02
CA ALA A 145 -16.49 -2.46 -4.42
C ALA A 145 -15.63 -1.56 -5.34
N LEU A 146 -14.57 -2.11 -5.94
CA LEU A 146 -13.73 -1.38 -6.89
C LEU A 146 -14.51 -0.96 -8.15
N GLU A 147 -15.34 -1.85 -8.70
CA GLU A 147 -16.21 -1.57 -9.85
C GLU A 147 -17.18 -0.44 -9.54
N ARG A 148 -17.86 -0.51 -8.40
CA ARG A 148 -18.75 0.55 -7.97
C ARG A 148 -18.04 1.88 -7.74
N ALA A 149 -16.84 1.87 -7.15
CA ALA A 149 -16.02 3.07 -7.02
C ALA A 149 -15.63 3.63 -8.41
N TRP A 150 -15.30 2.77 -9.36
CA TRP A 150 -14.97 3.17 -10.73
C TRP A 150 -16.16 3.84 -11.44
N GLU A 151 -17.39 3.34 -11.23
CA GLU A 151 -18.63 3.89 -11.82
C GLU A 151 -19.06 5.21 -11.16
N GLU A 152 -18.94 5.32 -9.84
CA GLU A 152 -19.56 6.39 -9.05
C GLU A 152 -18.58 7.51 -8.63
N ALA A 153 -17.25 7.25 -8.54
CA ALA A 153 -16.28 8.23 -8.12
C ALA A 153 -16.09 9.34 -9.17
N ALA A 154 -16.45 10.57 -8.81
CA ALA A 154 -16.41 11.71 -9.71
C ALA A 154 -15.27 12.71 -9.39
N GLU A 155 -14.78 12.71 -8.14
CA GLU A 155 -13.77 13.66 -7.71
C GLU A 155 -12.37 13.27 -8.20
N PRO A 156 -11.55 14.22 -8.70
CA PRO A 156 -10.21 13.93 -9.23
C PRO A 156 -9.31 13.15 -8.25
N TYR A 157 -9.34 13.50 -6.96
CA TYR A 157 -8.52 12.81 -5.95
C TYR A 157 -8.98 11.35 -5.71
N GLN A 158 -10.28 11.03 -5.90
CA GLN A 158 -10.78 9.65 -5.83
C GLN A 158 -10.23 8.83 -6.99
N ARG A 159 -10.17 9.42 -8.20
CA ARG A 159 -9.61 8.78 -9.39
C ARG A 159 -8.10 8.59 -9.28
N GLU A 160 -7.37 9.56 -8.70
CA GLU A 160 -5.91 9.50 -8.50
C GLU A 160 -5.50 8.51 -7.40
N HIS A 161 -6.21 8.51 -6.26
CA HIS A 161 -5.81 7.70 -5.10
C HIS A 161 -6.49 6.34 -4.99
N VAL A 162 -7.43 6.01 -5.89
CA VAL A 162 -8.11 4.71 -6.07
C VAL A 162 -9.14 4.40 -4.98
N MET A 163 -8.76 4.38 -3.71
CA MET A 163 -9.57 3.86 -2.61
C MET A 163 -10.44 4.88 -1.85
N PRO A 164 -10.29 6.23 -2.00
CA PRO A 164 -11.02 7.20 -1.19
C PRO A 164 -12.54 7.00 -1.21
N TYR A 165 -13.13 6.69 -2.36
CA TYR A 165 -14.57 6.47 -2.48
C TYR A 165 -15.09 5.32 -1.58
N LEU A 166 -14.23 4.34 -1.27
CA LEU A 166 -14.58 3.18 -0.45
C LEU A 166 -14.58 3.46 1.05
N TYR A 167 -13.86 4.47 1.52
CA TYR A 167 -13.73 4.75 2.95
C TYR A 167 -14.19 6.13 3.39
N GLU A 168 -14.46 7.05 2.48
CA GLU A 168 -14.89 8.40 2.81
C GLU A 168 -16.15 8.43 3.67
N GLY A 169 -16.09 9.26 4.72
CA GLY A 169 -17.19 9.38 5.66
C GLY A 169 -17.42 8.14 6.53
N VAL A 170 -16.48 7.20 6.60
CA VAL A 170 -16.63 6.02 7.44
C VAL A 170 -16.83 6.40 8.90
N ILE A 171 -17.86 5.80 9.52
CA ILE A 171 -18.14 5.90 10.95
C ILE A 171 -17.81 4.53 11.54
N PHE A 172 -16.74 4.47 12.35
CA PHE A 172 -16.38 3.27 13.06
C PHE A 172 -17.28 3.02 14.26
N THR A 173 -17.60 1.75 14.50
CA THR A 173 -18.26 1.33 15.73
C THR A 173 -17.30 1.47 16.92
N ALA A 174 -17.83 1.65 18.12
CA ALA A 174 -17.01 1.79 19.32
C ALA A 174 -16.30 0.47 19.73
N GLU A 175 -16.71 -0.66 19.16
CA GLU A 175 -16.15 -1.97 19.45
C GLU A 175 -14.87 -2.19 18.63
N SER A 176 -13.74 -2.40 19.31
CA SER A 176 -12.56 -2.97 18.69
C SER A 176 -12.58 -4.48 18.89
N HIS A 177 -12.45 -5.23 17.81
CA HIS A 177 -12.38 -6.68 17.88
C HIS A 177 -10.90 -7.10 18.08
N PRO A 178 -10.54 -7.74 19.21
CA PRO A 178 -9.20 -8.31 19.34
C PRO A 178 -9.06 -9.42 18.29
N LEU A 179 -7.99 -9.35 17.53
CA LEU A 179 -7.60 -10.43 16.63
C LEU A 179 -6.84 -11.48 17.44
N ASN A 180 -6.77 -12.71 16.93
CA ASN A 180 -5.99 -13.80 17.56
C ASN A 180 -4.46 -13.51 17.60
N THR A 181 -4.03 -12.36 17.10
CA THR A 181 -2.65 -11.84 17.19
C THR A 181 -2.54 -10.90 18.39
N VAL A 182 -1.52 -11.07 19.20
CA VAL A 182 -1.34 -10.41 20.52
C VAL A 182 -1.27 -8.88 20.41
N HIS A 183 -0.94 -8.34 19.23
CA HIS A 183 -0.64 -6.91 19.02
C HIS A 183 -1.54 -6.22 18.02
N CYS A 184 -2.55 -6.87 17.46
CA CYS A 184 -3.43 -6.26 16.48
C CYS A 184 -4.86 -6.14 16.98
N SER A 185 -5.50 -5.04 16.65
CA SER A 185 -6.92 -4.79 16.87
C SER A 185 -7.58 -4.31 15.57
N LEU A 186 -8.88 -4.54 15.47
CA LEU A 186 -9.65 -4.22 14.29
C LEU A 186 -10.75 -3.22 14.66
N LYS A 187 -10.79 -2.11 13.93
CA LYS A 187 -11.94 -1.21 13.93
C LYS A 187 -12.78 -1.48 12.68
N THR A 188 -14.10 -1.54 12.84
CA THR A 188 -15.03 -1.73 11.73
C THR A 188 -16.07 -0.63 11.70
N GLY A 189 -16.53 -0.29 10.51
CA GLY A 189 -17.51 0.76 10.32
C GLY A 189 -18.17 0.69 8.96
N SER A 190 -19.06 1.64 8.70
CA SER A 190 -19.75 1.76 7.42
C SER A 190 -19.65 3.19 6.89
N THR A 191 -19.61 3.32 5.57
CA THR A 191 -19.62 4.61 4.89
C THR A 191 -21.02 5.04 4.51
N PRO A 192 -21.24 6.33 4.18
CA PRO A 192 -22.52 6.80 3.62
C PRO A 192 -22.91 6.10 2.32
N HIS A 193 -21.93 5.62 1.55
CA HIS A 193 -22.16 4.82 0.33
C HIS A 193 -22.51 3.36 0.63
N GLY A 194 -22.54 2.95 1.91
CA GLY A 194 -22.91 1.60 2.34
C GLY A 194 -21.79 0.56 2.27
N PHE A 195 -20.52 0.98 2.07
CA PHE A 195 -19.38 0.07 2.17
C PHE A 195 -19.05 -0.27 3.61
N HIS A 196 -18.73 -1.53 3.87
CA HIS A 196 -18.20 -1.99 5.15
C HIS A 196 -16.68 -1.93 5.14
N VAL A 197 -16.15 -1.13 6.05
CA VAL A 197 -14.72 -0.81 6.15
C VAL A 197 -14.12 -1.42 7.39
N ALA A 198 -12.92 -1.99 7.24
CA ALA A 198 -12.11 -2.51 8.33
C ALA A 198 -10.75 -1.80 8.36
N LEU A 199 -10.34 -1.33 9.54
CA LEU A 199 -9.02 -0.74 9.78
C LEU A 199 -8.24 -1.59 10.76
N LEU A 200 -7.14 -2.17 10.28
CA LEU A 200 -6.20 -2.94 11.09
C LEU A 200 -5.26 -1.98 11.82
N ASN A 201 -5.20 -2.10 13.14
CA ASN A 201 -4.29 -1.33 13.99
C ASN A 201 -3.33 -2.26 14.72
N HIS A 202 -2.12 -1.77 14.97
CA HIS A 202 -1.10 -2.42 15.78
C HIS A 202 -0.92 -1.68 17.11
N ASP A 203 -0.61 -2.40 18.15
CA ASP A 203 -0.23 -1.87 19.47
C ASP A 203 1.09 -2.53 19.89
N PRO A 204 2.16 -1.77 20.13
CA PRO A 204 2.23 -0.30 20.16
C PRO A 204 2.12 0.37 18.78
N ASP A 205 1.85 1.69 18.79
CA ASP A 205 1.76 2.52 17.59
C ASP A 205 3.16 2.88 17.05
N TYR A 206 3.43 2.43 15.83
CA TYR A 206 4.66 2.71 15.06
C TYR A 206 4.43 3.66 13.87
N GLY A 207 3.26 4.29 13.77
CA GLY A 207 2.86 5.13 12.65
C GLY A 207 3.76 6.35 12.37
N ALA A 208 4.61 6.72 13.33
CA ALA A 208 5.62 7.77 13.17
C ALA A 208 6.86 7.32 12.37
N LEU A 209 7.14 6.02 12.30
CA LEU A 209 8.26 5.49 11.52
C LEU A 209 7.96 5.59 10.02
N ARG A 210 9.00 5.98 9.25
CA ARG A 210 8.84 6.21 7.81
C ARG A 210 9.81 5.35 7.01
N TRP A 211 9.26 4.34 6.31
CA TRP A 211 9.98 3.35 5.50
C TRP A 211 9.56 3.34 4.02
N THR A 212 8.75 4.30 3.59
CA THR A 212 8.45 4.55 2.17
C THR A 212 9.54 5.40 1.52
N VAL A 213 9.67 5.33 0.19
CA VAL A 213 10.67 6.10 -0.57
C VAL A 213 10.00 7.17 -1.42
N ASP A 214 10.15 8.44 -1.00
CA ASP A 214 9.68 9.60 -1.76
C ASP A 214 10.81 10.60 -2.04
N THR A 215 11.86 10.57 -1.26
CA THR A 215 12.99 11.51 -1.32
C THR A 215 14.32 10.77 -1.36
N PRO A 216 15.43 11.44 -1.70
CA PRO A 216 16.78 10.84 -1.62
C PRO A 216 17.11 10.31 -0.22
N GLU A 217 16.68 11.02 0.83
CA GLU A 217 16.93 10.62 2.22
C GLU A 217 16.15 9.33 2.57
N ASP A 218 14.90 9.23 2.12
CA ASP A 218 14.14 7.98 2.26
C ASP A 218 14.87 6.81 1.56
N LEU A 219 15.35 7.04 0.34
CA LEU A 219 16.09 6.02 -0.42
C LEU A 219 17.38 5.62 0.30
N GLU A 220 18.11 6.59 0.87
CA GLU A 220 19.31 6.31 1.64
C GLU A 220 19.00 5.47 2.88
N LEU A 221 17.95 5.81 3.64
CA LEU A 221 17.52 5.00 4.78
C LEU A 221 17.27 3.55 4.35
N ILE A 222 16.50 3.36 3.28
CA ILE A 222 16.17 2.01 2.81
C ILE A 222 17.40 1.23 2.35
N ARG A 223 18.35 1.88 1.70
CA ARG A 223 19.66 1.28 1.34
C ARG A 223 20.42 0.83 2.57
N GLN A 224 20.45 1.67 3.62
CA GLN A 224 21.08 1.33 4.89
C GLN A 224 20.42 0.12 5.56
N VAL A 225 19.08 0.04 5.55
CA VAL A 225 18.34 -1.13 6.04
C VAL A 225 18.72 -2.38 5.27
N TYR A 226 18.63 -2.36 3.93
CA TYR A 226 19.00 -3.52 3.10
C TYR A 226 20.46 -3.96 3.26
N ALA A 227 21.38 -3.01 3.50
CA ALA A 227 22.78 -3.33 3.75
C ALA A 227 22.97 -4.16 5.04
N ARG A 228 22.17 -3.91 6.11
CA ARG A 228 22.22 -4.69 7.37
C ARG A 228 21.65 -6.10 7.20
N PHE A 229 20.82 -6.30 6.20
CA PHE A 229 20.28 -7.61 5.84
C PHE A 229 20.99 -8.27 4.64
N ASP A 230 22.21 -7.85 4.31
CA ASP A 230 23.03 -8.39 3.20
C ASP A 230 22.29 -8.37 1.84
N GLY A 231 21.41 -7.41 1.62
CA GLY A 231 20.62 -7.27 0.41
C GLY A 231 19.53 -8.36 0.25
N ARG A 232 19.24 -9.16 1.27
CA ARG A 232 18.17 -10.16 1.25
C ARG A 232 16.78 -9.52 1.30
N ASP A 233 15.75 -10.24 0.89
CA ASP A 233 14.33 -9.82 0.93
C ASP A 233 13.50 -10.59 1.97
N ASP A 234 14.09 -11.52 2.71
CA ASP A 234 13.40 -12.46 3.58
C ASP A 234 13.32 -12.04 5.06
N PHE A 235 13.75 -10.82 5.38
CA PHE A 235 13.55 -10.24 6.71
C PHE A 235 12.12 -9.74 6.89
N GLY A 236 11.58 -9.84 8.12
CA GLY A 236 10.28 -9.31 8.50
C GLY A 236 10.36 -7.87 9.03
N TRP A 237 9.23 -7.19 9.09
CA TRP A 237 9.17 -5.81 9.58
C TRP A 237 9.53 -5.69 11.08
N HIS A 238 9.31 -6.74 11.86
CA HIS A 238 9.76 -6.79 13.26
C HIS A 238 11.30 -6.84 13.38
N GLU A 239 11.98 -7.48 12.43
CA GLU A 239 13.45 -7.46 12.38
C GLU A 239 13.95 -6.06 12.03
N VAL A 240 13.22 -5.32 11.18
CA VAL A 240 13.52 -3.90 10.92
C VAL A 240 13.29 -3.05 12.17
N LEU A 241 12.22 -3.28 12.94
CA LEU A 241 12.02 -2.60 14.23
C LEU A 241 13.19 -2.86 15.20
N ALA A 242 13.59 -4.12 15.36
CA ALA A 242 14.73 -4.47 16.21
C ALA A 242 16.03 -3.82 15.75
N LEU A 243 16.23 -3.69 14.43
CA LEU A 243 17.36 -2.94 13.87
C LEU A 243 17.32 -1.47 14.31
N PHE A 244 16.15 -0.80 14.24
CA PHE A 244 16.01 0.60 14.66
C PHE A 244 16.14 0.80 16.18
N GLU A 245 15.84 -0.22 16.99
CA GLU A 245 16.12 -0.21 18.42
C GLU A 245 17.63 -0.31 18.70
N CYS A 246 18.34 -1.12 17.92
CA CYS A 246 19.80 -1.28 18.05
C CYS A 246 20.58 -0.11 17.44
N GLU A 247 20.10 0.48 16.35
CA GLU A 247 20.72 1.57 15.60
C GLU A 247 19.76 2.75 15.45
N PRO A 248 19.43 3.49 16.52
CA PRO A 248 18.42 4.56 16.50
C PRO A 248 18.78 5.74 15.60
N GLU A 249 20.05 5.89 15.23
CA GLU A 249 20.52 6.87 14.25
C GLU A 249 19.92 6.66 12.84
N LEU A 250 19.49 5.45 12.49
CA LEU A 250 18.81 5.18 11.22
C LEU A 250 17.54 6.02 11.09
N ALA A 251 16.77 6.18 12.17
CA ALA A 251 15.55 6.98 12.16
C ALA A 251 15.82 8.48 11.91
N GLN A 252 17.05 8.95 12.11
CA GLN A 252 17.42 10.36 11.90
C GLN A 252 17.64 10.68 10.41
N ILE A 253 17.92 9.69 9.57
CA ILE A 253 18.26 9.90 8.14
C ILE A 253 17.13 10.63 7.41
N ASN A 254 15.87 10.29 7.68
CA ASN A 254 14.72 10.92 7.05
C ASN A 254 13.75 11.59 8.03
N ALA A 255 14.16 11.84 9.27
CA ALA A 255 13.31 12.43 10.32
C ALA A 255 12.73 13.80 9.95
N ALA A 256 13.42 14.58 9.10
CA ALA A 256 12.96 15.90 8.64
C ALA A 256 11.89 15.81 7.53
N ILE A 257 11.65 14.64 6.95
CA ILE A 257 10.76 14.46 5.81
C ILE A 257 9.31 14.41 6.28
N LYS A 258 8.51 15.36 5.83
CA LYS A 258 7.07 15.37 6.09
C LYS A 258 6.31 14.55 5.04
N ALA A 259 5.30 13.82 5.48
CA ALA A 259 4.33 13.19 4.57
C ALA A 259 3.60 14.27 3.76
N LYS A 260 3.31 13.99 2.48
CA LYS A 260 2.44 14.87 1.68
C LYS A 260 1.01 14.76 2.20
N ASP A 261 0.33 15.91 2.31
CA ASP A 261 -1.11 15.92 2.54
C ASP A 261 -1.84 15.48 1.25
N LEU A 262 -2.85 14.61 1.38
CA LEU A 262 -3.68 14.17 0.25
C LEU A 262 -4.38 15.34 -0.45
N THR A 263 -4.70 16.41 0.30
CA THR A 263 -5.33 17.61 -0.25
C THR A 263 -4.38 18.49 -1.10
N GLU A 264 -3.07 18.36 -0.96
CA GLU A 264 -2.10 19.07 -1.82
C GLU A 264 -1.97 18.46 -3.21
N SER A 265 -2.23 17.17 -3.36
CA SER A 265 -2.25 16.50 -4.67
C SER A 265 -3.41 17.00 -5.54
N ALA A 266 -4.60 17.18 -4.97
CA ALA A 266 -5.79 17.62 -5.67
C ALA A 266 -5.70 19.06 -6.24
N LYS A 267 -4.84 19.92 -5.70
CA LYS A 267 -4.68 21.33 -6.14
C LYS A 267 -3.83 21.51 -7.41
N ARG A 268 -3.25 20.43 -7.95
CA ARG A 268 -2.37 20.48 -9.14
C ARG A 268 -3.09 20.17 -10.46
N ILE A 269 -4.38 19.88 -10.43
CA ILE A 269 -5.19 19.52 -11.61
C ILE A 269 -6.11 20.67 -12.05
N THR A 270 -6.00 21.85 -11.41
CA THR A 270 -6.66 23.09 -11.87
C THR A 270 -5.59 24.00 -12.60
#